data_e525e953cd0d5be04c7a90617531e0f7
#
_entry.id   e525e953cd0d5be04c7a90617531e0f7
#
_cell.length_a   1.000
_cell.length_b   1.000
_cell.length_c   1.000
_cell.angle_alpha   90.00
_cell.angle_beta   90.00
_cell.angle_gamma   90.00
#
_symmetry.space_group_name_H-M   'P 1'
#
loop_
_entity.id
_entity.type
_entity.pdbx_description
1 polymer ?
#
loop_
_entity_poly.entity_id
_entity_poly.type
_entity_poly.pdbx_seq_one_letter_code
_entity_poly.pdbx_strand_id
1 'polypeptide(L)'
;MIRSSFDAKRHQALVGALLIVACSNPTVATAATLSRTSAPVPAQTVSQSGFYCNLKAMSPEERQRHKELTDYLIRVRKQIVETPKGYEFQYRPADVSLTKLVEWVTAEEKCCPFFNFHIDLEREGQLVCLGLGGADGIKTFIRSEFQIPKT
;
A
#
# COMPACT_ATOMS: atom_id res chain seq x y z
N MET A 1 23.78 1.07 38.22
CA MET A 1 24.16 -0.35 38.09
C MET A 1 22.92 -1.18 38.32
N ILE A 2 22.19 -1.54 37.28
CA ILE A 2 21.13 -2.56 37.36
C ILE A 2 21.29 -3.40 36.09
N ARG A 3 21.81 -4.61 36.29
CA ARG A 3 21.87 -5.66 35.26
C ARG A 3 20.54 -6.39 35.33
N SER A 4 19.84 -6.48 34.19
CA SER A 4 18.76 -7.44 34.00
C SER A 4 19.17 -8.44 32.93
N SER A 5 19.47 -9.64 33.39
CA SER A 5 19.62 -10.85 32.57
C SER A 5 18.27 -11.27 32.07
N PHE A 6 18.10 -11.38 30.75
CA PHE A 6 16.99 -12.13 30.18
C PHE A 6 17.48 -13.48 29.70
N ASP A 7 16.90 -14.48 30.38
CA ASP A 7 17.13 -15.91 30.23
C ASP A 7 16.57 -16.41 28.90
N ALA A 8 17.38 -17.14 28.18
CA ALA A 8 17.00 -17.79 26.93
C ALA A 8 16.30 -19.13 27.25
N LYS A 9 14.99 -19.21 27.12
CA LYS A 9 14.26 -20.49 27.17
C LYS A 9 14.13 -21.10 25.78
N ARG A 10 14.93 -22.14 25.54
CA ARG A 10 14.79 -23.14 24.47
C ARG A 10 13.42 -23.81 24.60
N HIS A 11 12.65 -23.87 23.54
CA HIS A 11 11.59 -24.86 23.39
C HIS A 11 11.89 -25.80 22.22
N GLN A 12 11.96 -27.07 22.62
CA GLN A 12 12.26 -28.23 21.79
C GLN A 12 11.16 -28.52 20.76
N ALA A 13 11.63 -29.06 19.65
CA ALA A 13 10.83 -29.64 18.58
C ALA A 13 10.02 -30.86 19.08
N LEU A 14 8.75 -30.93 18.68
CA LEU A 14 7.97 -32.17 18.68
C LEU A 14 7.68 -32.55 17.23
N VAL A 15 8.27 -33.67 16.87
CA VAL A 15 8.03 -34.44 15.65
C VAL A 15 6.70 -35.19 15.86
N GLY A 16 5.71 -34.94 15.05
CA GLY A 16 4.45 -35.65 15.03
C GLY A 16 4.21 -36.35 13.69
N ALA A 17 4.04 -37.65 13.75
CA ALA A 17 4.04 -38.62 12.67
C ALA A 17 2.81 -38.55 11.75
N LEU A 18 3.08 -38.85 10.54
CA LEU A 18 2.34 -39.27 9.36
C LEU A 18 1.18 -40.25 9.64
N LEU A 19 -0.01 -39.96 9.12
CA LEU A 19 -1.03 -40.96 8.81
C LEU A 19 -1.61 -40.72 7.43
N ILE A 20 -1.22 -41.61 6.51
CA ILE A 20 -1.76 -41.73 5.15
C ILE A 20 -3.04 -42.58 5.26
N VAL A 21 -4.17 -42.02 4.87
CA VAL A 21 -5.39 -42.77 4.60
C VAL A 21 -5.69 -42.72 3.11
N ALA A 22 -5.44 -43.80 2.41
CA ALA A 22 -5.86 -44.03 1.04
C ALA A 22 -7.31 -44.50 1.05
N CYS A 23 -8.20 -43.75 0.40
CA CYS A 23 -9.52 -44.25 0.00
C CYS A 23 -9.62 -44.22 -1.53
N SER A 24 -9.47 -45.38 -2.11
CA SER A 24 -9.77 -45.66 -3.51
C SER A 24 -11.25 -45.91 -3.68
N ASN A 25 -11.94 -45.20 -4.53
CA ASN A 25 -13.20 -45.63 -5.13
C ASN A 25 -13.25 -45.20 -6.60
N PRO A 26 -13.38 -46.17 -7.53
CA PRO A 26 -13.66 -45.87 -8.91
C PRO A 26 -15.17 -45.88 -9.16
N THR A 27 -15.73 -44.73 -9.45
CA THR A 27 -17.08 -44.64 -10.04
C THR A 27 -16.97 -44.04 -11.42
N VAL A 28 -17.16 -44.89 -12.42
CA VAL A 28 -17.26 -44.50 -13.82
C VAL A 28 -18.60 -43.80 -14.01
N ALA A 29 -18.60 -42.53 -14.30
CA ALA A 29 -19.76 -41.78 -14.75
C ALA A 29 -19.53 -41.26 -16.16
N THR A 30 -20.36 -41.75 -17.07
CA THR A 30 -20.42 -41.44 -18.49
C THR A 30 -20.60 -39.93 -18.70
N ALA A 31 -19.63 -39.30 -19.33
CA ALA A 31 -19.69 -37.88 -19.67
C ALA A 31 -20.53 -37.66 -20.92
N ALA A 32 -21.68 -37.00 -20.75
CA ALA A 32 -22.40 -36.39 -21.84
C ALA A 32 -21.69 -35.09 -22.28
N THR A 33 -21.12 -35.11 -23.49
CA THR A 33 -20.45 -33.98 -24.10
C THR A 33 -21.47 -32.90 -24.49
N LEU A 34 -21.69 -31.95 -23.62
CA LEU A 34 -22.37 -30.70 -23.99
C LEU A 34 -21.33 -29.72 -24.55
N SER A 35 -21.24 -29.63 -25.86
CA SER A 35 -20.48 -28.57 -26.53
C SER A 35 -21.09 -27.22 -26.18
N ARG A 36 -20.54 -26.54 -25.17
CA ARG A 36 -20.78 -25.12 -24.94
C ARG A 36 -19.96 -24.34 -25.94
N THR A 37 -20.64 -23.86 -26.97
CA THR A 37 -20.14 -22.78 -27.83
C THR A 37 -19.97 -21.55 -26.94
N SER A 38 -18.74 -21.32 -26.49
CA SER A 38 -18.37 -20.06 -25.81
C SER A 38 -18.40 -18.96 -26.83
N ALA A 39 -19.47 -18.14 -26.78
CA ALA A 39 -19.45 -16.87 -27.46
C ALA A 39 -18.26 -16.04 -26.93
N PRO A 40 -17.52 -15.31 -27.81
CA PRO A 40 -16.45 -14.44 -27.35
C PRO A 40 -17.07 -13.36 -26.44
N VAL A 41 -16.69 -13.42 -25.17
CA VAL A 41 -16.97 -12.34 -24.23
C VAL A 41 -16.31 -11.10 -24.82
N PRO A 42 -17.05 -10.01 -25.11
CA PRO A 42 -16.41 -8.78 -25.57
C PRO A 42 -15.39 -8.39 -24.51
N ALA A 43 -14.15 -8.19 -24.93
CA ALA A 43 -13.11 -7.61 -24.08
C ALA A 43 -13.69 -6.31 -23.54
N GLN A 44 -14.12 -6.34 -22.28
CA GLN A 44 -14.48 -5.13 -21.57
C GLN A 44 -13.22 -4.30 -21.56
N THR A 45 -13.22 -3.27 -22.36
CA THR A 45 -12.27 -2.17 -22.24
C THR A 45 -12.37 -1.75 -20.79
N VAL A 46 -11.37 -2.10 -20.00
CA VAL A 46 -11.21 -1.60 -18.64
C VAL A 46 -11.17 -0.10 -18.83
N SER A 47 -12.30 0.57 -18.59
CA SER A 47 -12.32 2.00 -18.38
C SER A 47 -11.24 2.23 -17.35
N GLN A 48 -10.15 2.87 -17.75
CA GLN A 48 -9.21 3.44 -16.81
C GLN A 48 -10.07 4.35 -15.96
N SER A 49 -10.50 3.85 -14.79
CA SER A 49 -11.06 4.67 -13.74
C SER A 49 -9.93 5.63 -13.37
N GLY A 50 -9.89 6.77 -14.07
CA GLY A 50 -8.83 7.73 -13.90
C GLY A 50 -8.91 8.23 -12.48
N PHE A 51 -7.89 7.91 -11.67
CA PHE A 51 -7.70 8.56 -10.39
C PHE A 51 -7.63 10.06 -10.64
N TYR A 52 -8.36 10.84 -9.86
CA TYR A 52 -8.34 12.31 -9.95
C TYR A 52 -8.57 12.93 -8.57
N CYS A 53 -7.87 14.00 -8.28
CA CYS A 53 -8.06 14.75 -7.05
C CYS A 53 -9.27 15.68 -7.14
N ASN A 54 -10.23 15.51 -6.24
CA ASN A 54 -11.36 16.40 -6.11
C ASN A 54 -11.02 17.63 -5.24
N LEU A 55 -10.30 18.58 -5.79
CA LEU A 55 -9.91 19.79 -5.06
C LEU A 55 -11.10 20.62 -4.55
N LYS A 56 -12.31 20.41 -5.08
CA LYS A 56 -13.53 21.08 -4.60
C LYS A 56 -13.99 20.55 -3.23
N ALA A 57 -13.48 19.41 -2.78
CA ALA A 57 -13.76 18.88 -1.45
C ALA A 57 -13.10 19.69 -0.32
N MET A 58 -12.19 20.60 -0.65
CA MET A 58 -11.49 21.48 0.28
C MET A 58 -11.90 22.94 0.07
N SER A 59 -11.88 23.75 1.14
CA SER A 59 -12.02 25.22 1.05
C SER A 59 -10.81 25.83 0.29
N PRO A 60 -10.89 27.08 -0.16
CA PRO A 60 -9.76 27.77 -0.78
C PRO A 60 -8.52 27.80 0.13
N GLU A 61 -8.71 28.04 1.43
CA GLU A 61 -7.65 28.11 2.43
C GLU A 61 -7.02 26.72 2.64
N GLU A 62 -7.85 25.65 2.75
CA GLU A 62 -7.37 24.29 2.87
C GLU A 62 -6.57 23.88 1.63
N ARG A 63 -7.01 24.23 0.43
CA ARG A 63 -6.27 23.94 -0.82
C ARG A 63 -4.90 24.63 -0.84
N GLN A 64 -4.85 25.89 -0.45
CA GLN A 64 -3.59 26.63 -0.38
C GLN A 64 -2.64 25.97 0.61
N ARG A 65 -3.12 25.65 1.80
CA ARG A 65 -2.34 24.99 2.85
C ARG A 65 -1.87 23.59 2.43
N HIS A 66 -2.76 22.81 1.83
CA HIS A 66 -2.44 21.50 1.28
C HIS A 66 -1.33 21.59 0.23
N LYS A 67 -1.43 22.54 -0.70
CA LYS A 67 -0.38 22.75 -1.71
C LYS A 67 0.97 23.10 -1.07
N GLU A 68 1.00 23.99 -0.09
CA GLU A 68 2.22 24.35 0.62
C GLU A 68 2.88 23.16 1.31
N LEU A 69 2.06 22.31 1.96
CA LEU A 69 2.54 21.08 2.58
C LEU A 69 3.04 20.07 1.55
N THR A 70 2.34 19.91 0.44
CA THR A 70 2.77 19.02 -0.65
C THR A 70 4.13 19.45 -1.21
N ASP A 71 4.28 20.73 -1.55
CA ASP A 71 5.53 21.29 -2.06
C ASP A 71 6.68 21.13 -1.03
N TYR A 72 6.35 21.30 0.25
CA TYR A 72 7.31 21.10 1.33
C TYR A 72 7.75 19.64 1.44
N LEU A 73 6.82 18.70 1.49
CA LEU A 73 7.10 17.27 1.60
C LEU A 73 7.90 16.76 0.39
N ILE A 74 7.56 17.20 -0.82
CA ILE A 74 8.32 16.88 -2.03
C ILE A 74 9.76 17.35 -1.90
N ARG A 75 9.99 18.56 -1.40
CA ARG A 75 11.32 19.16 -1.29
C ARG A 75 12.20 18.49 -0.24
N VAL A 76 11.63 18.08 0.92
CA VAL A 76 12.42 17.56 2.05
C VAL A 76 12.56 16.03 2.06
N ARG A 77 11.86 15.34 1.16
CA ARG A 77 11.99 13.87 1.05
C ARG A 77 13.44 13.45 0.76
N LYS A 78 13.88 12.37 1.37
CA LYS A 78 15.25 11.85 1.21
C LYS A 78 15.31 10.69 0.23
N GLN A 79 14.32 9.81 0.30
CA GLN A 79 14.24 8.64 -0.54
C GLN A 79 12.81 8.36 -0.93
N ILE A 80 12.64 7.72 -2.09
CA ILE A 80 11.39 7.17 -2.57
C ILE A 80 11.63 5.70 -2.81
N VAL A 81 10.81 4.85 -2.18
CA VAL A 81 10.85 3.41 -2.34
C VAL A 81 9.59 2.96 -3.04
N GLU A 82 9.72 2.27 -4.16
CA GLU A 82 8.58 1.66 -4.81
C GLU A 82 8.13 0.43 -4.05
N THR A 83 6.83 0.32 -3.78
CA THR A 83 6.21 -0.82 -3.09
C THR A 83 5.30 -1.59 -4.05
N PRO A 84 4.84 -2.80 -3.71
CA PRO A 84 3.91 -3.54 -4.57
C PRO A 84 2.64 -2.76 -4.92
N LYS A 85 2.12 -1.94 -4.00
CA LYS A 85 0.84 -1.23 -4.13
C LYS A 85 0.97 0.30 -4.21
N GLY A 86 2.19 0.85 -4.33
CA GLY A 86 2.38 2.30 -4.37
C GLY A 86 3.82 2.73 -4.19
N TYR A 87 4.02 3.73 -3.35
CA TYR A 87 5.33 4.28 -3.01
C TYR A 87 5.40 4.65 -1.53
N GLU A 88 6.61 4.59 -0.97
CA GLU A 88 6.97 5.08 0.35
C GLU A 88 7.93 6.25 0.21
N PHE A 89 7.61 7.35 0.87
CA PHE A 89 8.44 8.55 0.95
C PHE A 89 9.11 8.61 2.31
N GLN A 90 10.42 8.70 2.32
CA GLN A 90 11.23 8.66 3.53
C GLN A 90 11.76 10.06 3.90
N TYR A 91 11.67 10.38 5.19
CA TYR A 91 12.04 11.69 5.75
C TYR A 91 12.92 11.51 7.00
N ARG A 92 13.75 12.51 7.27
CA ARG A 92 14.38 12.63 8.59
C ARG A 92 13.40 13.29 9.57
N PRO A 93 13.34 12.85 10.84
CA PRO A 93 12.49 13.47 11.87
C PRO A 93 12.77 14.97 12.09
N ALA A 94 14.01 15.40 11.85
CA ALA A 94 14.38 16.82 11.93
C ALA A 94 13.78 17.67 10.79
N ASP A 95 13.44 17.05 9.65
CA ASP A 95 12.92 17.77 8.48
C ASP A 95 11.39 17.79 8.45
N VAL A 96 10.71 16.81 9.06
CA VAL A 96 9.25 16.72 9.06
C VAL A 96 8.71 16.25 10.40
N SER A 97 7.72 16.96 10.94
CA SER A 97 7.00 16.51 12.14
C SER A 97 5.81 15.63 11.76
N LEU A 98 5.43 14.70 12.64
CA LEU A 98 4.24 13.89 12.48
C LEU A 98 2.97 14.74 12.35
N THR A 99 2.88 15.86 13.06
CA THR A 99 1.75 16.77 12.96
C THR A 99 1.56 17.29 11.54
N LYS A 100 2.64 17.68 10.86
CA LYS A 100 2.58 18.11 9.45
C LYS A 100 2.18 16.99 8.50
N LEU A 101 2.64 15.75 8.74
CA LEU A 101 2.23 14.60 7.94
C LEU A 101 0.75 14.29 8.12
N VAL A 102 0.27 14.27 9.37
CA VAL A 102 -1.15 14.03 9.66
C VAL A 102 -2.03 15.13 9.10
N GLU A 103 -1.62 16.39 9.20
CA GLU A 103 -2.33 17.54 8.60
C GLU A 103 -2.44 17.34 7.07
N TRP A 104 -1.35 16.97 6.42
CA TRP A 104 -1.33 16.74 4.98
C TRP A 104 -2.21 15.54 4.59
N VAL A 105 -2.08 14.39 5.27
CA VAL A 105 -2.88 13.18 5.01
C VAL A 105 -4.37 13.47 5.17
N THR A 106 -4.75 14.22 6.22
CA THR A 106 -6.16 14.59 6.46
C THR A 106 -6.74 15.44 5.32
N ALA A 107 -5.95 16.32 4.73
CA ALA A 107 -6.37 17.12 3.59
C ALA A 107 -6.37 16.29 2.29
N GLU A 108 -5.35 15.44 2.10
CA GLU A 108 -5.24 14.57 0.93
C GLU A 108 -6.39 13.57 0.86
N GLU A 109 -6.78 12.96 1.99
CA GLU A 109 -7.90 12.02 2.06
C GLU A 109 -9.23 12.65 1.59
N LYS A 110 -9.45 13.95 1.84
CA LYS A 110 -10.64 14.66 1.36
C LYS A 110 -10.69 14.75 -0.17
N CYS A 111 -9.55 14.98 -0.82
CA CYS A 111 -9.50 15.14 -2.27
C CYS A 111 -9.21 13.85 -3.02
N CYS A 112 -8.48 12.93 -2.43
CA CYS A 112 -8.03 11.68 -3.03
C CYS A 112 -8.37 10.46 -2.14
N PRO A 113 -9.67 10.17 -1.87
CA PRO A 113 -10.11 9.14 -0.91
C PRO A 113 -9.79 7.70 -1.37
N PHE A 114 -9.24 7.54 -2.55
CA PHE A 114 -8.80 6.25 -3.11
C PHE A 114 -7.40 5.83 -2.65
N PHE A 115 -6.68 6.69 -1.91
CA PHE A 115 -5.41 6.33 -1.33
C PHE A 115 -5.55 5.52 -0.05
N ASN A 116 -4.62 4.59 0.14
CA ASN A 116 -4.31 3.97 1.41
C ASN A 116 -3.06 4.66 1.97
N PHE A 117 -3.18 5.23 3.16
CA PHE A 117 -2.08 5.94 3.82
C PHE A 117 -1.49 5.10 4.94
N HIS A 118 -0.16 5.13 5.06
CA HIS A 118 0.58 4.56 6.17
C HIS A 118 1.62 5.57 6.65
N ILE A 119 1.75 5.73 7.96
CA ILE A 119 2.83 6.51 8.57
C ILE A 119 3.55 5.59 9.53
N ASP A 120 4.82 5.32 9.26
CA ASP A 120 5.67 4.45 10.08
C ASP A 120 6.86 5.23 10.64
N LEU A 121 7.23 4.90 11.88
CA LEU A 121 8.44 5.38 12.52
C LEU A 121 9.41 4.21 12.62
N GLU A 122 10.43 4.23 11.80
CA GLU A 122 11.41 3.17 11.74
C GLU A 122 12.72 3.55 12.43
N ARG A 123 13.58 2.55 12.65
CA ARG A 123 14.92 2.74 13.21
C ARG A 123 14.90 3.54 14.52
N GLU A 124 14.05 3.13 15.46
CA GLU A 124 13.88 3.81 16.75
C GLU A 124 13.51 5.30 16.60
N GLY A 125 12.69 5.61 15.59
CA GLY A 125 12.24 6.98 15.31
C GLY A 125 13.25 7.85 14.54
N GLN A 126 14.33 7.27 14.02
CA GLN A 126 15.31 8.00 13.20
C GLN A 126 14.86 8.14 11.73
N LEU A 127 13.81 7.45 11.33
CA LEU A 127 13.24 7.51 9.99
C LEU A 127 11.71 7.62 10.08
N VAL A 128 11.17 8.57 9.34
CA VAL A 128 9.72 8.75 9.17
C VAL A 128 9.36 8.33 7.76
N CYS A 129 8.45 7.37 7.62
CA CYS A 129 7.98 6.84 6.36
C CYS A 129 6.52 7.21 6.13
N LEU A 130 6.21 7.76 4.95
CA LEU A 130 4.85 8.00 4.48
C LEU A 130 4.59 7.10 3.28
N GLY A 131 3.77 6.07 3.48
CA GLY A 131 3.32 5.17 2.43
C GLY A 131 2.04 5.66 1.77
N LEU A 132 2.04 5.71 0.44
CA LEU A 132 0.86 5.94 -0.40
C LEU A 132 0.63 4.72 -1.26
N GLY A 133 -0.55 4.15 -1.17
CA GLY A 133 -0.92 2.97 -1.96
C GLY A 133 -2.36 3.02 -2.43
N GLY A 134 -2.79 1.99 -3.15
CA GLY A 134 -4.17 1.89 -3.61
C GLY A 134 -4.42 0.74 -4.58
N ALA A 135 -5.49 0.85 -5.35
CA ALA A 135 -5.87 -0.11 -6.38
C ALA A 135 -4.88 -0.11 -7.56
N ASP A 136 -5.04 -1.07 -8.46
CA ASP A 136 -4.19 -1.21 -9.64
C ASP A 136 -4.23 0.06 -10.51
N GLY A 137 -3.07 0.50 -10.97
CA GLY A 137 -2.90 1.76 -11.70
C GLY A 137 -2.54 2.96 -10.84
N ILE A 138 -2.66 2.87 -9.50
CA ILE A 138 -2.38 3.97 -8.58
C ILE A 138 -0.94 4.49 -8.67
N LYS A 139 0.02 3.62 -8.96
CA LYS A 139 1.43 4.00 -9.09
C LYS A 139 1.67 5.06 -10.16
N THR A 140 0.97 4.95 -11.30
CA THR A 140 1.09 5.92 -12.38
C THR A 140 0.58 7.28 -11.93
N PHE A 141 -0.53 7.31 -11.20
CA PHE A 141 -1.08 8.52 -10.62
C PHE A 141 -0.13 9.15 -9.59
N ILE A 142 0.33 8.37 -8.60
CA ILE A 142 1.27 8.85 -7.57
C ILE A 142 2.54 9.42 -8.23
N ARG A 143 3.07 8.73 -9.25
CA ARG A 143 4.28 9.18 -9.95
C ARG A 143 4.10 10.56 -10.57
N SER A 144 2.95 10.80 -11.18
CA SER A 144 2.61 12.10 -11.78
C SER A 144 2.48 13.21 -10.74
N GLU A 145 1.66 12.96 -9.70
CA GLU A 145 1.33 13.96 -8.69
C GLU A 145 2.54 14.35 -7.81
N PHE A 146 3.35 13.35 -7.44
CA PHE A 146 4.49 13.54 -6.54
C PHE A 146 5.83 13.70 -7.27
N GLN A 147 5.82 13.94 -8.59
CA GLN A 147 7.01 14.22 -9.38
C GLN A 147 8.10 13.15 -9.19
N ILE A 148 7.72 11.86 -9.29
CA ILE A 148 8.66 10.75 -9.18
C ILE A 148 9.31 10.52 -10.55
N PRO A 149 10.65 10.57 -10.68
CA PRO A 149 11.33 10.34 -11.95
C PRO A 149 10.98 8.97 -12.54
N LYS A 150 10.93 8.89 -13.86
CA LYS A 150 10.89 7.59 -14.55
C LYS A 150 12.30 7.00 -14.46
N THR A 151 12.41 5.84 -13.84
CA THR A 151 13.63 5.01 -13.89
C THR A 151 13.75 4.31 -15.22
#